data_e7b7831eb92a01d8de83f540860821bf
#
_entry.id   e7b7831eb92a01d8de83f540860821bf
#
_cell.length_a   1.000
_cell.length_b   1.000
_cell.length_c   1.000
_cell.angle_alpha   90.00
_cell.angle_beta   90.00
_cell.angle_gamma   90.00
#
_symmetry.space_group_name_H-M   'P 1'
#
loop_
_entity.id
_entity.type
_entity.pdbx_description
1 polymer ?
#
loop_
_entity_poly.entity_id
_entity_poly.type
_entity_poly.pdbx_seq_one_letter_code
_entity_poly.pdbx_strand_id
1 'polypeptide(L)'
;MTKIELLAPAKDYDIAVDAIDCGADAVYIGAGKFGARHSATNAVEDIARVAEYAHRYGVKVYATLNTLLFDHELEEARKQALALIKAGVDALIVQDMAYWKMNLPIALHASTQTNCASPERVKFFEEMGFARAILERSLSKNDIAEIRKATNIELEAFVHGAICVSQSGRCFFSRSTSERSGNRGECSQPCRLEYDLCNDKGETIIKSKHLLSVRDLDLSARLGEMIDLGICSFKIEGRLKDRTYVRNIVSLYRQLLDREIAKRNDVERSSVGRSTIEFEPNASRTFTRGAGEYFFDGKCRGVASFDTPKAMGERIGKVARADRRGIVLDRKHDLATGDGVCFISNGALVGTNVVGVEGDRVQLNRYDGVAVGVELFRNYNRLFSQAVERSRVKRTIAVDLNLKFEQDKITLTATDETGCEGSAMVEHAFEAVRDAAKGEEALRRQLSRSGDTMFEVRDIAIENLGFVPMSVVGELRREALNNLEISRLSDYEFELHLASFIDSTNRWERKAQYPSKVLTPQDNVTNHLAREFYAECGVEEIAEGLDCRPSTAGEQVIISDYCIRREIGECLLEKPRLKGDLFLVRGTKKYRLCFDCKACQMKIFDASL
;
A
#
# COMPACT_ATOMS: atom_id res chain seq x y z
N MET A 1 4.43 14.27 -19.14
CA MET A 1 4.41 14.43 -17.66
C MET A 1 4.50 13.06 -17.02
N THR A 2 5.24 12.94 -15.92
CA THR A 2 5.32 11.67 -15.17
C THR A 2 4.01 11.43 -14.43
N LYS A 3 3.45 10.23 -14.59
CA LYS A 3 2.23 9.81 -13.87
C LYS A 3 2.56 9.49 -12.42
N ILE A 4 1.88 10.12 -11.48
CA ILE A 4 1.99 9.87 -10.04
C ILE A 4 0.82 8.99 -9.60
N GLU A 5 1.13 7.88 -8.98
CA GLU A 5 0.19 6.83 -8.60
C GLU A 5 0.12 6.67 -7.07
N LEU A 6 -1.08 6.73 -6.50
CA LEU A 6 -1.37 6.30 -5.14
C LEU A 6 -1.87 4.86 -5.17
N LEU A 7 -1.06 3.92 -4.68
CA LEU A 7 -1.36 2.50 -4.68
C LEU A 7 -1.90 2.04 -3.32
N ALA A 8 -3.18 1.70 -3.29
CA ALA A 8 -3.90 1.32 -2.08
C ALA A 8 -4.04 -0.20 -1.92
N PRO A 9 -4.07 -0.73 -0.67
CA PRO A 9 -4.34 -2.12 -0.41
C PRO A 9 -5.83 -2.44 -0.54
N ALA A 10 -6.16 -3.56 -1.19
CA ALA A 10 -7.50 -4.12 -1.21
C ALA A 10 -7.51 -5.52 -0.60
N LYS A 11 -8.34 -5.71 0.44
CA LYS A 11 -8.56 -7.01 1.06
C LYS A 11 -9.60 -7.82 0.27
N ASP A 12 -10.65 -7.16 -0.17
CA ASP A 12 -11.82 -7.68 -0.87
C ASP A 12 -12.40 -6.61 -1.80
N TYR A 13 -13.49 -6.94 -2.50
CA TYR A 13 -14.17 -6.04 -3.43
C TYR A 13 -14.61 -4.72 -2.77
N ASP A 14 -15.25 -4.78 -1.60
CA ASP A 14 -15.78 -3.58 -0.94
C ASP A 14 -14.67 -2.63 -0.51
N ILE A 15 -13.56 -3.16 -0.01
CA ILE A 15 -12.37 -2.37 0.35
C ILE A 15 -11.69 -1.79 -0.90
N ALA A 16 -11.70 -2.51 -2.03
CA ALA A 16 -11.17 -1.99 -3.30
C ALA A 16 -11.99 -0.79 -3.78
N VAL A 17 -13.32 -0.89 -3.78
CA VAL A 17 -14.23 0.20 -4.14
C VAL A 17 -14.02 1.41 -3.22
N ASP A 18 -13.97 1.20 -1.90
CA ASP A 18 -13.68 2.28 -0.94
C ASP A 18 -12.34 2.98 -1.22
N ALA A 19 -11.29 2.22 -1.54
CA ALA A 19 -9.98 2.77 -1.87
C ALA A 19 -10.03 3.62 -3.16
N ILE A 20 -10.71 3.12 -4.20
CA ILE A 20 -10.89 3.81 -5.47
C ILE A 20 -11.67 5.11 -5.27
N ASP A 21 -12.78 5.06 -4.55
CA ASP A 21 -13.62 6.22 -4.27
C ASP A 21 -12.91 7.25 -3.39
N CYS A 22 -12.03 6.81 -2.48
CA CYS A 22 -11.15 7.69 -1.68
C CYS A 22 -10.00 8.29 -2.48
N GLY A 23 -9.83 7.93 -3.76
CA GLY A 23 -8.88 8.55 -4.68
C GLY A 23 -7.60 7.76 -4.91
N ALA A 24 -7.58 6.45 -4.69
CA ALA A 24 -6.50 5.59 -5.16
C ALA A 24 -6.40 5.64 -6.69
N ASP A 25 -5.18 5.64 -7.20
CA ASP A 25 -4.88 5.57 -8.63
C ASP A 25 -4.61 4.12 -9.07
N ALA A 26 -4.32 3.25 -8.11
CA ALA A 26 -4.23 1.81 -8.31
C ALA A 26 -4.59 1.07 -7.02
N VAL A 27 -5.03 -0.18 -7.14
CA VAL A 27 -5.24 -1.09 -6.02
C VAL A 27 -4.43 -2.37 -6.20
N TYR A 28 -3.87 -2.91 -5.10
CA TYR A 28 -3.25 -4.23 -5.14
C TYR A 28 -4.03 -5.23 -4.29
N ILE A 29 -4.36 -6.38 -4.90
CA ILE A 29 -5.25 -7.38 -4.33
C ILE A 29 -4.61 -8.77 -4.36
N GLY A 30 -4.90 -9.59 -3.37
CA GLY A 30 -4.45 -10.98 -3.32
C GLY A 30 -5.43 -11.91 -4.02
N ALA A 31 -4.92 -12.80 -4.86
CA ALA A 31 -5.72 -13.75 -5.61
C ALA A 31 -5.46 -15.18 -5.13
N GLY A 32 -6.48 -15.92 -4.73
CA GLY A 32 -6.45 -17.35 -4.44
C GLY A 32 -5.22 -17.80 -3.64
N LYS A 33 -4.36 -18.62 -4.28
CA LYS A 33 -3.04 -19.05 -3.78
C LYS A 33 -1.93 -18.08 -4.19
N PHE A 34 -0.71 -18.29 -3.72
CA PHE A 34 0.54 -17.63 -4.15
C PHE A 34 0.67 -16.13 -3.83
N GLY A 35 -0.16 -15.59 -2.95
CA GLY A 35 -0.03 -14.22 -2.43
C GLY A 35 0.62 -14.17 -1.04
N ALA A 36 1.47 -13.17 -0.76
CA ALA A 36 2.20 -13.02 0.52
C ALA A 36 1.30 -12.77 1.76
N ARG A 37 -0.01 -12.81 1.63
CA ARG A 37 -1.00 -12.75 2.72
C ARG A 37 -2.08 -13.79 2.46
N HIS A 38 -1.82 -15.03 2.83
CA HIS A 38 -2.71 -16.16 2.59
C HIS A 38 -4.14 -15.96 3.14
N SER A 39 -4.31 -15.14 4.17
CA SER A 39 -5.63 -14.84 4.78
C SER A 39 -6.45 -13.75 4.06
N ALA A 40 -5.92 -13.13 3.01
CA ALA A 40 -6.62 -12.12 2.20
C ALA A 40 -6.62 -12.58 0.72
N THR A 41 -7.37 -13.64 0.45
CA THR A 41 -7.52 -14.23 -0.89
C THR A 41 -8.90 -13.93 -1.44
N ASN A 42 -8.97 -13.66 -2.76
CA ASN A 42 -10.20 -13.35 -3.47
C ASN A 42 -10.39 -14.35 -4.61
N ALA A 43 -11.64 -14.64 -4.96
CA ALA A 43 -11.97 -15.36 -6.17
C ALA A 43 -11.60 -14.51 -7.41
N VAL A 44 -11.33 -15.17 -8.53
CA VAL A 44 -10.98 -14.47 -9.78
C VAL A 44 -12.15 -13.59 -10.25
N GLU A 45 -13.38 -14.04 -10.03
CA GLU A 45 -14.60 -13.33 -10.37
C GLU A 45 -14.75 -12.02 -9.58
N ASP A 46 -14.38 -12.01 -8.30
CA ASP A 46 -14.39 -10.78 -7.50
C ASP A 46 -13.31 -9.79 -7.98
N ILE A 47 -12.14 -10.31 -8.39
CA ILE A 47 -11.08 -9.48 -8.97
C ILE A 47 -11.51 -8.88 -10.31
N ALA A 48 -12.24 -9.65 -11.16
CA ALA A 48 -12.81 -9.13 -12.39
C ALA A 48 -13.79 -7.97 -12.14
N ARG A 49 -14.65 -8.09 -11.11
CA ARG A 49 -15.55 -7.00 -10.70
C ARG A 49 -14.78 -5.77 -10.20
N VAL A 50 -13.66 -5.97 -9.49
CA VAL A 50 -12.78 -4.87 -9.08
C VAL A 50 -12.18 -4.18 -10.30
N ALA A 51 -11.70 -4.94 -11.29
CA ALA A 51 -11.13 -4.41 -12.54
C ALA A 51 -12.17 -3.60 -13.32
N GLU A 52 -13.37 -4.14 -13.51
CA GLU A 52 -14.48 -3.44 -14.17
C GLU A 52 -14.81 -2.09 -13.49
N TYR A 53 -14.89 -2.08 -12.15
CA TYR A 53 -15.14 -0.85 -11.41
C TYR A 53 -13.99 0.15 -11.51
N ALA A 54 -12.76 -0.32 -11.37
CA ALA A 54 -11.55 0.49 -11.37
C ALA A 54 -11.31 1.19 -12.72
N HIS A 55 -11.45 0.45 -13.82
CA HIS A 55 -11.16 0.92 -15.17
C HIS A 55 -12.09 2.07 -15.61
N ARG A 56 -13.28 2.18 -15.04
CA ARG A 56 -14.18 3.33 -15.24
C ARG A 56 -13.50 4.67 -14.92
N TYR A 57 -12.57 4.67 -13.97
CA TYR A 57 -11.80 5.85 -13.53
C TYR A 57 -10.34 5.84 -14.04
N GLY A 58 -9.96 4.88 -14.88
CA GLY A 58 -8.56 4.67 -15.27
C GLY A 58 -7.68 4.22 -14.10
N VAL A 59 -8.26 3.63 -13.06
CA VAL A 59 -7.56 3.07 -11.90
C VAL A 59 -7.06 1.67 -12.23
N LYS A 60 -5.80 1.37 -11.94
CA LYS A 60 -5.18 0.08 -12.23
C LYS A 60 -5.40 -0.95 -11.13
N VAL A 61 -5.43 -2.23 -11.52
CA VAL A 61 -5.57 -3.36 -10.58
C VAL A 61 -4.37 -4.28 -10.71
N TYR A 62 -3.60 -4.42 -9.62
CA TYR A 62 -2.41 -5.29 -9.59
C TYR A 62 -2.68 -6.53 -8.74
N ALA A 63 -2.57 -7.70 -9.35
CA ALA A 63 -2.69 -8.95 -8.61
C ALA A 63 -1.34 -9.37 -8.00
N THR A 64 -1.37 -9.78 -6.72
CA THR A 64 -0.16 -10.23 -6.05
C THR A 64 0.01 -11.74 -6.16
N LEU A 65 1.05 -12.17 -6.88
CA LEU A 65 1.56 -13.54 -6.97
C LEU A 65 3.00 -13.56 -6.43
N ASN A 66 3.19 -13.02 -5.24
CA ASN A 66 4.48 -12.65 -4.68
C ASN A 66 4.94 -13.58 -3.54
N THR A 67 4.69 -14.85 -3.70
CA THR A 67 5.32 -15.93 -2.93
C THR A 67 6.21 -16.78 -3.83
N LEU A 68 7.12 -17.53 -3.22
CA LEU A 68 7.89 -18.55 -3.92
C LEU A 68 7.00 -19.71 -4.34
N LEU A 69 7.41 -20.44 -5.38
CA LEU A 69 6.75 -21.62 -5.91
C LEU A 69 7.64 -22.85 -5.72
N PHE A 70 7.02 -24.00 -5.44
CA PHE A 70 7.68 -25.30 -5.57
C PHE A 70 7.37 -25.90 -6.94
N ASP A 71 8.19 -26.86 -7.39
CA ASP A 71 8.04 -27.47 -8.71
C ASP A 71 6.65 -28.00 -9.01
N HIS A 72 6.01 -28.65 -8.03
CA HIS A 72 4.65 -29.20 -8.17
C HIS A 72 3.54 -28.15 -8.26
N GLU A 73 3.83 -26.89 -8.00
CA GLU A 73 2.88 -25.75 -8.02
C GLU A 73 2.92 -24.96 -9.32
N LEU A 74 3.95 -25.14 -10.15
CA LEU A 74 4.21 -24.27 -11.31
C LEU A 74 3.04 -24.24 -12.32
N GLU A 75 2.42 -25.38 -12.59
CA GLU A 75 1.29 -25.46 -13.53
C GLU A 75 0.03 -24.79 -12.96
N GLU A 76 -0.23 -24.93 -11.66
CA GLU A 76 -1.35 -24.27 -10.99
C GLU A 76 -1.13 -22.75 -10.96
N ALA A 77 0.09 -22.31 -10.65
CA ALA A 77 0.47 -20.90 -10.62
C ALA A 77 0.30 -20.24 -12.00
N ARG A 78 0.70 -20.96 -13.07
CA ARG A 78 0.50 -20.49 -14.45
C ARG A 78 -0.99 -20.36 -14.81
N LYS A 79 -1.81 -21.36 -14.47
CA LYS A 79 -3.27 -21.30 -14.69
C LYS A 79 -3.91 -20.12 -13.96
N GLN A 80 -3.53 -19.91 -12.70
CA GLN A 80 -4.04 -18.79 -11.91
C GLN A 80 -3.62 -17.44 -12.52
N ALA A 81 -2.36 -17.29 -12.93
CA ALA A 81 -1.89 -16.07 -13.59
C ALA A 81 -2.68 -15.76 -14.87
N LEU A 82 -2.91 -16.76 -15.73
CA LEU A 82 -3.72 -16.59 -16.95
C LEU A 82 -5.19 -16.25 -16.65
N ALA A 83 -5.77 -16.82 -15.60
CA ALA A 83 -7.13 -16.50 -15.18
C ALA A 83 -7.23 -15.03 -14.70
N LEU A 84 -6.22 -14.54 -13.98
CA LEU A 84 -6.14 -13.13 -13.54
C LEU A 84 -6.00 -12.16 -14.72
N ILE A 85 -5.17 -12.50 -15.70
CA ILE A 85 -5.04 -11.72 -16.94
C ILE A 85 -6.39 -11.62 -17.64
N LYS A 86 -7.11 -12.74 -17.77
CA LYS A 86 -8.46 -12.75 -18.35
C LYS A 86 -9.47 -11.94 -17.52
N ALA A 87 -9.27 -11.83 -16.21
CA ALA A 87 -10.10 -11.02 -15.31
C ALA A 87 -9.82 -9.51 -15.43
N GLY A 88 -8.89 -9.08 -16.28
CA GLY A 88 -8.60 -7.67 -16.56
C GLY A 88 -7.62 -7.02 -15.58
N VAL A 89 -6.74 -7.78 -14.88
CA VAL A 89 -5.69 -7.14 -14.07
C VAL A 89 -4.63 -6.50 -14.96
N ASP A 90 -4.08 -5.37 -14.52
CA ASP A 90 -3.13 -4.56 -15.30
C ASP A 90 -1.67 -5.04 -15.18
N ALA A 91 -1.31 -5.64 -14.06
CA ALA A 91 0.01 -6.22 -13.85
C ALA A 91 0.00 -7.30 -12.77
N LEU A 92 1.05 -8.14 -12.78
CA LEU A 92 1.31 -9.11 -11.72
C LEU A 92 2.51 -8.65 -10.87
N ILE A 93 2.32 -8.55 -9.56
CA ILE A 93 3.41 -8.30 -8.61
C ILE A 93 3.98 -9.66 -8.21
N VAL A 94 5.22 -9.97 -8.65
CA VAL A 94 5.81 -11.30 -8.52
C VAL A 94 7.09 -11.30 -7.68
N GLN A 95 7.37 -12.42 -7.01
CA GLN A 95 8.64 -12.69 -6.33
C GLN A 95 9.44 -13.75 -7.09
N ASP A 96 8.79 -14.84 -7.47
CA ASP A 96 9.44 -16.00 -8.08
C ASP A 96 9.71 -15.75 -9.58
N MET A 97 10.94 -15.98 -10.01
CA MET A 97 11.35 -15.78 -11.41
C MET A 97 10.75 -16.82 -12.37
N ALA A 98 10.11 -17.88 -11.85
CA ALA A 98 9.33 -18.80 -12.67
C ALA A 98 8.22 -18.07 -13.45
N TYR A 99 7.60 -17.02 -12.89
CA TYR A 99 6.61 -16.22 -13.60
C TYR A 99 7.18 -15.50 -14.84
N TRP A 100 8.44 -15.09 -14.80
CA TRP A 100 9.11 -14.55 -15.99
C TRP A 100 9.29 -15.63 -17.07
N LYS A 101 9.68 -16.84 -16.67
CA LYS A 101 9.86 -18.01 -17.57
C LYS A 101 8.54 -18.54 -18.13
N MET A 102 7.40 -18.31 -17.45
CA MET A 102 6.06 -18.76 -17.90
C MET A 102 5.52 -17.99 -19.10
N ASN A 103 6.17 -16.95 -19.57
CA ASN A 103 5.74 -16.12 -20.70
C ASN A 103 4.28 -15.64 -20.63
N LEU A 104 3.98 -14.88 -19.63
CA LEU A 104 2.65 -14.34 -19.43
C LEU A 104 2.50 -13.03 -20.23
N PRO A 105 1.40 -12.84 -20.99
CA PRO A 105 1.16 -11.64 -21.80
C PRO A 105 0.67 -10.49 -20.91
N ILE A 106 1.49 -10.04 -19.97
CA ILE A 106 1.17 -8.97 -19.00
C ILE A 106 2.44 -8.37 -18.43
N ALA A 107 2.37 -7.12 -17.98
CA ALA A 107 3.44 -6.45 -17.25
C ALA A 107 3.77 -7.17 -15.93
N LEU A 108 5.05 -7.33 -15.62
CA LEU A 108 5.54 -7.86 -14.36
C LEU A 108 6.14 -6.74 -13.52
N HIS A 109 5.72 -6.65 -12.27
CA HIS A 109 6.31 -5.78 -11.27
C HIS A 109 7.19 -6.61 -10.32
N ALA A 110 8.46 -6.24 -10.18
CA ALA A 110 9.36 -6.87 -9.23
C ALA A 110 8.93 -6.51 -7.80
N SER A 111 8.39 -7.49 -7.08
CA SER A 111 7.92 -7.32 -5.70
C SER A 111 9.06 -6.85 -4.80
N THR A 112 8.75 -6.12 -3.71
CA THR A 112 9.74 -5.87 -2.65
C THR A 112 10.39 -7.18 -2.14
N GLN A 113 9.67 -8.31 -2.25
CA GLN A 113 10.17 -9.64 -1.91
C GLN A 113 11.34 -10.12 -2.80
N THR A 114 11.60 -9.47 -3.93
CA THR A 114 12.79 -9.71 -4.76
C THR A 114 14.03 -8.97 -4.24
N ASN A 115 13.88 -8.21 -3.13
CA ASN A 115 14.95 -7.42 -2.51
C ASN A 115 15.53 -6.36 -3.45
N CYS A 116 14.68 -5.45 -3.94
CA CYS A 116 15.09 -4.28 -4.74
C CYS A 116 15.79 -3.24 -3.85
N ALA A 117 17.03 -3.54 -3.39
CA ALA A 117 17.76 -2.78 -2.38
C ALA A 117 19.06 -2.15 -2.89
N SER A 118 19.45 -2.37 -4.14
CA SER A 118 20.66 -1.76 -4.72
C SER A 118 20.47 -1.35 -6.18
N PRO A 119 21.28 -0.40 -6.68
CA PRO A 119 21.24 0.03 -8.08
C PRO A 119 21.36 -1.13 -9.07
N GLU A 120 22.27 -2.07 -8.82
CA GLU A 120 22.56 -3.19 -9.71
C GLU A 120 21.36 -4.15 -9.81
N ARG A 121 20.67 -4.41 -8.67
CA ARG A 121 19.49 -5.26 -8.66
C ARG A 121 18.31 -4.64 -9.36
N VAL A 122 18.07 -3.35 -9.14
CA VAL A 122 16.95 -2.66 -9.79
C VAL A 122 17.21 -2.53 -11.30
N LYS A 123 18.45 -2.21 -11.70
CA LYS A 123 18.86 -2.18 -13.10
C LYS A 123 18.71 -3.55 -13.78
N PHE A 124 19.05 -4.65 -13.09
CA PHE A 124 18.83 -6.00 -13.60
C PHE A 124 17.36 -6.25 -13.95
N PHE A 125 16.41 -5.85 -13.08
CA PHE A 125 14.99 -6.01 -13.38
C PHE A 125 14.53 -5.15 -14.57
N GLU A 126 15.05 -3.93 -14.73
CA GLU A 126 14.82 -3.11 -15.92
C GLU A 126 15.30 -3.82 -17.20
N GLU A 127 16.53 -4.32 -17.18
CA GLU A 127 17.13 -5.01 -18.32
C GLU A 127 16.38 -6.31 -18.66
N MET A 128 15.83 -7.00 -17.66
CA MET A 128 14.98 -8.20 -17.84
C MET A 128 13.55 -7.90 -18.27
N GLY A 129 13.17 -6.61 -18.43
CA GLY A 129 11.86 -6.19 -18.93
C GLY A 129 10.75 -6.21 -17.90
N PHE A 130 11.08 -6.03 -16.62
CA PHE A 130 10.06 -5.68 -15.64
C PHE A 130 9.62 -4.23 -15.84
N ALA A 131 8.33 -3.96 -15.71
CA ALA A 131 7.79 -2.63 -15.87
C ALA A 131 8.04 -1.74 -14.63
N ARG A 132 8.13 -2.34 -13.45
CA ARG A 132 8.25 -1.63 -12.17
C ARG A 132 9.09 -2.41 -11.17
N ALA A 133 9.86 -1.68 -10.32
CA ALA A 133 10.57 -2.22 -9.18
C ALA A 133 10.01 -1.63 -7.87
N ILE A 134 9.60 -2.51 -6.95
CA ILE A 134 9.09 -2.13 -5.62
C ILE A 134 10.26 -2.14 -4.64
N LEU A 135 10.68 -0.97 -4.22
CA LEU A 135 11.88 -0.77 -3.42
C LEU A 135 11.78 -1.38 -2.01
N GLU A 136 12.94 -1.74 -1.45
CA GLU A 136 13.06 -2.17 -0.06
C GLU A 136 12.72 -1.02 0.90
N ARG A 137 12.05 -1.33 2.01
CA ARG A 137 11.53 -0.33 2.96
C ARG A 137 12.59 0.36 3.81
N SER A 138 13.79 -0.21 3.89
CA SER A 138 14.88 0.29 4.73
C SER A 138 15.83 1.24 4.01
N LEU A 139 15.57 1.54 2.74
CA LEU A 139 16.38 2.46 1.93
C LEU A 139 16.27 3.90 2.44
N SER A 140 17.41 4.58 2.48
CA SER A 140 17.46 6.01 2.70
C SER A 140 17.20 6.77 1.38
N LYS A 141 16.89 8.05 1.48
CA LYS A 141 16.78 8.94 0.32
C LYS A 141 18.04 8.94 -0.57
N ASN A 142 19.21 8.79 0.03
CA ASN A 142 20.47 8.70 -0.73
C ASN A 142 20.54 7.37 -1.52
N ASP A 143 20.12 6.25 -0.92
CA ASP A 143 20.07 4.96 -1.62
C ASP A 143 19.08 5.01 -2.80
N ILE A 144 17.92 5.65 -2.60
CA ILE A 144 16.91 5.85 -3.66
C ILE A 144 17.48 6.71 -4.79
N ALA A 145 18.20 7.78 -4.46
CA ALA A 145 18.85 8.64 -5.46
C ALA A 145 19.90 7.88 -6.29
N GLU A 146 20.71 7.00 -5.67
CA GLU A 146 21.68 6.17 -6.40
C GLU A 146 20.98 5.13 -7.29
N ILE A 147 19.90 4.53 -6.83
CA ILE A 147 19.06 3.64 -7.65
C ILE A 147 18.52 4.41 -8.85
N ARG A 148 17.95 5.60 -8.64
CA ARG A 148 17.38 6.42 -9.75
C ARG A 148 18.40 6.79 -10.80
N LYS A 149 19.65 7.07 -10.41
CA LYS A 149 20.73 7.35 -11.36
C LYS A 149 21.09 6.16 -12.26
N ALA A 150 20.91 4.94 -11.75
CA ALA A 150 21.30 3.72 -12.45
C ALA A 150 20.23 3.17 -13.40
N THR A 151 18.97 3.59 -13.29
CA THR A 151 17.82 2.95 -13.96
C THR A 151 16.75 3.98 -14.32
N ASN A 152 15.94 3.68 -15.36
CA ASN A 152 14.75 4.46 -15.73
C ASN A 152 13.44 3.70 -15.45
N ILE A 153 13.50 2.49 -14.89
CA ILE A 153 12.31 1.70 -14.52
C ILE A 153 11.40 2.50 -13.59
N GLU A 154 10.10 2.26 -13.61
CA GLU A 154 9.19 2.82 -12.63
C GLU A 154 9.56 2.37 -11.21
N LEU A 155 9.71 3.34 -10.30
CA LEU A 155 10.02 3.08 -8.90
C LEU A 155 8.78 3.23 -8.03
N GLU A 156 8.48 2.18 -7.27
CA GLU A 156 7.41 2.14 -6.28
C GLU A 156 8.02 2.06 -4.87
N ALA A 157 7.54 2.88 -3.95
CA ALA A 157 8.00 2.84 -2.56
C ALA A 157 6.84 2.80 -1.57
N PHE A 158 7.02 2.07 -0.46
CA PHE A 158 6.07 2.14 0.65
C PHE A 158 6.16 3.50 1.34
N VAL A 159 4.99 4.08 1.64
CA VAL A 159 4.90 5.39 2.31
C VAL A 159 4.18 5.34 3.64
N HIS A 160 3.39 4.28 3.90
CA HIS A 160 2.62 4.16 5.14
C HIS A 160 2.42 2.72 5.57
N GLY A 161 2.38 2.51 6.89
CA GLY A 161 1.94 1.26 7.52
C GLY A 161 3.08 0.38 8.04
N ALA A 162 2.83 -0.90 8.21
CA ALA A 162 3.72 -1.81 8.91
C ALA A 162 5.05 -2.06 8.19
N ILE A 163 6.16 -1.96 8.93
CA ILE A 163 7.51 -2.31 8.46
C ILE A 163 7.88 -3.73 8.89
N CYS A 164 8.53 -4.46 7.99
CA CYS A 164 9.22 -5.70 8.30
C CYS A 164 10.62 -5.37 8.84
N VAL A 165 11.04 -6.01 9.94
CA VAL A 165 12.38 -5.80 10.51
C VAL A 165 13.48 -6.44 9.65
N SER A 166 13.15 -7.50 8.92
CA SER A 166 14.06 -8.15 7.97
C SER A 166 13.99 -7.47 6.61
N GLN A 167 15.07 -7.51 5.86
CA GLN A 167 15.01 -7.27 4.42
C GLN A 167 13.99 -8.22 3.79
N SER A 168 13.22 -7.69 2.84
CA SER A 168 12.11 -8.40 2.22
C SER A 168 12.61 -9.60 1.41
N GLY A 169 11.86 -10.70 1.45
CA GLY A 169 12.23 -11.96 0.78
C GLY A 169 13.34 -12.77 1.46
N ARG A 170 13.98 -12.22 2.50
CA ARG A 170 15.13 -12.83 3.20
C ARG A 170 14.84 -13.14 4.67
N CYS A 171 13.57 -13.42 5.00
CA CYS A 171 13.14 -13.74 6.35
C CYS A 171 12.67 -15.19 6.45
N PHE A 172 13.37 -15.98 7.24
CA PHE A 172 13.05 -17.37 7.57
C PHE A 172 12.68 -17.55 9.05
N PHE A 173 12.39 -16.44 9.74
CA PHE A 173 12.16 -16.48 11.18
C PHE A 173 10.88 -17.23 11.55
N SER A 174 9.84 -17.20 10.72
CA SER A 174 8.66 -18.05 10.92
C SER A 174 9.01 -19.52 10.76
N ARG A 175 9.87 -19.85 9.79
CA ARG A 175 10.33 -21.22 9.52
C ARG A 175 11.13 -21.80 10.68
N SER A 176 11.93 -20.98 11.38
CA SER A 176 12.69 -21.40 12.56
C SER A 176 11.85 -21.60 13.83
N THR A 177 10.65 -21.04 13.88
CA THR A 177 9.74 -21.13 15.04
C THR A 177 8.58 -22.10 14.84
N SER A 178 8.24 -22.37 13.57
CA SER A 178 7.11 -23.23 13.17
C SER A 178 7.38 -23.78 11.76
N GLU A 179 6.47 -24.58 11.22
CA GLU A 179 6.54 -25.06 9.84
C GLU A 179 6.08 -24.00 8.80
N ARG A 180 5.68 -22.80 9.24
CA ARG A 180 5.17 -21.72 8.39
C ARG A 180 6.30 -20.94 7.78
N SER A 181 6.13 -20.46 6.54
CA SER A 181 7.09 -19.58 5.87
C SER A 181 6.50 -18.20 5.53
N GLY A 182 7.24 -17.14 5.90
CA GLY A 182 6.91 -15.78 5.50
C GLY A 182 7.01 -15.56 3.99
N ASN A 183 7.93 -16.27 3.32
CA ASN A 183 8.13 -16.22 1.86
C ASN A 183 7.05 -17.00 1.10
N ARG A 184 6.23 -17.77 1.82
CA ARG A 184 5.09 -18.52 1.31
C ARG A 184 3.74 -17.93 1.76
N GLY A 185 3.74 -16.68 2.26
CA GLY A 185 2.53 -15.97 2.67
C GLY A 185 2.03 -16.27 4.08
N GLU A 186 2.72 -17.09 4.86
CA GLU A 186 2.30 -17.61 6.15
C GLU A 186 3.13 -17.07 7.32
N CYS A 187 3.51 -15.80 7.27
CA CYS A 187 4.29 -15.17 8.34
C CYS A 187 3.56 -15.23 9.70
N SER A 188 4.15 -15.91 10.70
CA SER A 188 3.64 -15.99 12.07
C SER A 188 4.04 -14.80 12.96
N GLN A 189 4.76 -13.82 12.40
CA GLN A 189 5.24 -12.60 13.07
C GLN A 189 6.09 -12.85 14.32
N PRO A 190 7.07 -13.77 14.35
CA PRO A 190 7.86 -14.04 15.54
C PRO A 190 8.71 -12.83 15.97
N CYS A 191 9.05 -11.91 15.06
CA CYS A 191 9.73 -10.65 15.37
C CYS A 191 8.89 -9.69 16.26
N ARG A 192 7.60 -9.96 16.42
CA ARG A 192 6.68 -9.19 17.29
C ARG A 192 6.51 -9.81 18.68
N LEU A 193 7.12 -10.95 18.94
CA LEU A 193 7.09 -11.61 20.25
C LEU A 193 8.12 -11.03 21.20
N GLU A 194 8.00 -11.36 22.48
CA GLU A 194 8.96 -10.98 23.52
C GLU A 194 10.17 -11.92 23.48
N TYR A 195 11.35 -11.36 23.66
CA TYR A 195 12.63 -12.05 23.78
C TYR A 195 13.44 -11.46 24.94
N ASP A 196 14.23 -12.30 25.57
CA ASP A 196 15.32 -11.87 26.42
C ASP A 196 16.55 -11.62 25.56
N LEU A 197 17.26 -10.50 25.80
CA LEU A 197 18.59 -10.26 25.25
C LEU A 197 19.62 -10.76 26.25
N CYS A 198 20.43 -11.75 25.87
CA CYS A 198 21.44 -12.37 26.72
C CYS A 198 22.85 -12.19 26.13
N ASN A 199 23.85 -12.21 26.98
CA ASN A 199 25.26 -12.30 26.56
C ASN A 199 25.71 -13.77 26.33
N ASP A 200 26.97 -13.96 25.96
CA ASP A 200 27.60 -15.25 25.72
C ASP A 200 27.66 -16.15 26.98
N LYS A 201 27.64 -15.54 28.19
CA LYS A 201 27.58 -16.25 29.48
C LYS A 201 26.18 -16.66 29.88
N GLY A 202 25.14 -16.29 29.12
CA GLY A 202 23.75 -16.56 29.44
C GLY A 202 23.13 -15.55 30.42
N GLU A 203 23.82 -14.45 30.75
CA GLU A 203 23.26 -13.41 31.61
C GLU A 203 22.27 -12.54 30.82
N THR A 204 21.10 -12.32 31.39
CA THR A 204 20.05 -11.49 30.76
C THR A 204 20.35 -10.00 30.90
N ILE A 205 20.50 -9.31 29.78
CA ILE A 205 20.76 -7.86 29.68
C ILE A 205 19.42 -7.10 29.65
N ILE A 206 18.49 -7.56 28.83
CA ILE A 206 17.12 -7.01 28.71
C ILE A 206 16.15 -8.17 28.78
N LYS A 207 15.17 -8.09 29.66
CA LYS A 207 14.22 -9.16 29.91
C LYS A 207 12.86 -8.87 29.27
N SER A 208 12.31 -9.86 28.56
CA SER A 208 10.91 -9.93 28.07
C SER A 208 10.48 -8.65 27.34
N LYS A 209 11.17 -8.29 26.25
CA LYS A 209 10.85 -7.14 25.43
C LYS A 209 10.64 -7.52 23.96
N HIS A 210 9.89 -6.70 23.24
CA HIS A 210 9.64 -6.86 21.80
C HIS A 210 10.80 -6.30 20.97
N LEU A 211 12.00 -6.88 21.16
CA LEU A 211 13.29 -6.32 20.73
C LEU A 211 13.43 -6.15 19.20
N LEU A 212 12.65 -6.85 18.42
CA LEU A 212 12.62 -6.79 16.95
C LEU A 212 11.35 -6.09 16.41
N SER A 213 10.50 -5.54 17.31
CA SER A 213 9.26 -4.87 16.92
C SER A 213 9.54 -3.43 16.53
N VAL A 214 9.64 -3.13 15.22
CA VAL A 214 9.78 -1.78 14.70
C VAL A 214 8.43 -1.06 14.62
N ARG A 215 8.46 0.28 14.69
CA ARG A 215 7.31 1.18 14.53
C ARG A 215 6.77 1.13 13.12
N ASP A 216 5.58 1.69 12.89
CA ASP A 216 4.99 1.79 11.57
C ASP A 216 5.61 2.98 10.80
N LEU A 217 5.65 2.87 9.47
CA LEU A 217 6.12 3.90 8.55
C LEU A 217 5.06 4.99 8.39
N ASP A 218 5.51 6.24 8.36
CA ASP A 218 4.73 7.39 7.92
C ASP A 218 5.65 8.39 7.22
N LEU A 219 5.58 8.43 5.89
CA LEU A 219 6.31 9.36 5.03
C LEU A 219 5.39 10.44 4.44
N SER A 220 4.25 10.70 5.06
CA SER A 220 3.28 11.70 4.59
C SER A 220 3.88 13.11 4.45
N ALA A 221 4.87 13.46 5.27
CA ALA A 221 5.59 14.73 5.18
C ALA A 221 6.71 14.75 4.12
N ARG A 222 7.03 13.62 3.48
CA ARG A 222 8.16 13.46 2.56
C ARG A 222 7.77 13.25 1.10
N LEU A 223 6.47 13.31 0.76
CA LEU A 223 5.97 12.98 -0.58
C LEU A 223 6.60 13.84 -1.68
N GLY A 224 6.77 15.14 -1.44
CA GLY A 224 7.44 16.03 -2.39
C GLY A 224 8.89 15.63 -2.66
N GLU A 225 9.67 15.34 -1.60
CA GLU A 225 11.05 14.88 -1.72
C GLU A 225 11.14 13.53 -2.45
N MET A 226 10.18 12.61 -2.20
CA MET A 226 10.11 11.32 -2.89
C MET A 226 9.79 11.46 -4.39
N ILE A 227 8.91 12.39 -4.78
CA ILE A 227 8.66 12.72 -6.20
C ILE A 227 9.97 13.22 -6.85
N ASP A 228 10.69 14.11 -6.18
CA ASP A 228 11.97 14.68 -6.68
C ASP A 228 13.07 13.60 -6.82
N LEU A 229 13.00 12.54 -6.01
CA LEU A 229 13.84 11.33 -6.11
C LEU A 229 13.39 10.36 -7.23
N GLY A 230 12.32 10.66 -7.95
CA GLY A 230 11.81 9.86 -9.07
C GLY A 230 10.94 8.67 -8.66
N ILE A 231 10.38 8.68 -7.45
CA ILE A 231 9.31 7.75 -7.08
C ILE A 231 8.02 8.17 -7.78
N CYS A 232 7.42 7.26 -8.53
CA CYS A 232 6.16 7.50 -9.25
C CYS A 232 4.96 6.74 -8.67
N SER A 233 5.19 5.69 -7.85
CA SER A 233 4.12 4.94 -7.20
C SER A 233 4.30 4.93 -5.67
N PHE A 234 3.27 5.38 -4.95
CA PHE A 234 3.23 5.60 -3.50
C PHE A 234 2.35 4.55 -2.85
N LYS A 235 2.97 3.52 -2.26
CA LYS A 235 2.27 2.33 -1.76
C LYS A 235 1.92 2.41 -0.29
N ILE A 236 0.65 2.21 0.02
CA ILE A 236 0.15 2.05 1.39
C ILE A 236 0.17 0.55 1.76
N GLU A 237 0.83 0.17 2.86
CA GLU A 237 0.73 -1.19 3.43
C GLU A 237 -0.54 -1.32 4.25
N GLY A 238 -1.28 -2.42 4.07
CA GLY A 238 -2.50 -2.58 4.86
C GLY A 238 -3.52 -3.59 4.33
N ARG A 239 -3.15 -4.61 3.57
CA ARG A 239 -4.08 -5.62 2.99
C ARG A 239 -4.99 -6.34 4.01
N LEU A 240 -4.60 -6.39 5.28
CA LEU A 240 -5.40 -6.99 6.36
C LEU A 240 -6.11 -5.94 7.23
N LYS A 241 -6.11 -4.68 6.80
CA LYS A 241 -6.76 -3.58 7.53
C LYS A 241 -8.24 -3.47 7.17
N ASP A 242 -8.98 -2.83 8.08
CA ASP A 242 -10.40 -2.58 7.95
C ASP A 242 -10.72 -1.37 7.04
N ARG A 243 -11.99 -1.21 6.75
CA ARG A 243 -12.55 -0.13 5.94
C ARG A 243 -12.18 1.25 6.46
N THR A 244 -12.27 1.45 7.76
CA THR A 244 -11.97 2.75 8.41
C THR A 244 -10.52 3.16 8.17
N TYR A 245 -9.58 2.22 8.31
CA TYR A 245 -8.16 2.47 8.01
C TYR A 245 -7.95 2.83 6.53
N VAL A 246 -8.50 2.05 5.60
CA VAL A 246 -8.29 2.26 4.16
C VAL A 246 -8.87 3.62 3.74
N ARG A 247 -10.12 3.92 4.09
CA ARG A 247 -10.74 5.21 3.78
C ARG A 247 -9.94 6.38 4.33
N ASN A 248 -9.52 6.30 5.60
CA ASN A 248 -8.76 7.35 6.26
C ASN A 248 -7.40 7.59 5.61
N ILE A 249 -6.59 6.53 5.44
CA ILE A 249 -5.21 6.67 4.96
C ILE A 249 -5.17 7.01 3.47
N VAL A 250 -6.01 6.38 2.63
CA VAL A 250 -6.06 6.70 1.20
C VAL A 250 -6.49 8.15 0.98
N SER A 251 -7.54 8.62 1.68
CA SER A 251 -7.99 10.02 1.59
C SER A 251 -6.90 11.00 2.03
N LEU A 252 -6.17 10.69 3.12
CA LEU A 252 -5.07 11.52 3.58
C LEU A 252 -3.97 11.65 2.51
N TYR A 253 -3.47 10.51 2.02
CA TYR A 253 -2.39 10.51 1.03
C TYR A 253 -2.84 11.11 -0.30
N ARG A 254 -4.10 10.92 -0.71
CA ARG A 254 -4.65 11.58 -1.90
C ARG A 254 -4.61 13.10 -1.78
N GLN A 255 -5.09 13.65 -0.67
CA GLN A 255 -5.05 15.10 -0.46
C GLN A 255 -3.62 15.65 -0.42
N LEU A 256 -2.68 14.92 0.17
CA LEU A 256 -1.29 15.34 0.25
C LEU A 256 -0.61 15.27 -1.13
N LEU A 257 -0.80 14.19 -1.90
CA LEU A 257 -0.25 14.05 -3.25
C LEU A 257 -0.84 15.10 -4.20
N ASP A 258 -2.15 15.39 -4.14
CA ASP A 258 -2.76 16.43 -4.97
C ASP A 258 -2.13 17.81 -4.71
N ARG A 259 -1.82 18.13 -3.43
CA ARG A 259 -1.12 19.36 -3.07
C ARG A 259 0.31 19.40 -3.65
N GLU A 260 1.01 18.27 -3.66
CA GLU A 260 2.36 18.19 -4.23
C GLU A 260 2.35 18.24 -5.77
N ILE A 261 1.40 17.56 -6.42
CA ILE A 261 1.21 17.60 -7.87
C ILE A 261 0.88 19.04 -8.34
N ALA A 262 -0.03 19.71 -7.63
CA ALA A 262 -0.44 21.09 -7.98
C ALA A 262 0.71 22.14 -7.93
N LYS A 263 1.83 21.82 -7.28
CA LYS A 263 3.02 22.68 -7.22
C LYS A 263 3.98 22.46 -8.40
N ARG A 264 3.73 21.48 -9.26
CA ARG A 264 4.64 20.99 -10.31
C ARG A 264 3.98 21.00 -11.68
N ASN A 265 4.80 21.15 -12.74
CA ASN A 265 4.35 21.14 -14.13
C ASN A 265 4.82 19.90 -14.91
N ASP A 266 5.60 19.04 -14.27
CA ASP A 266 6.25 17.87 -14.86
C ASP A 266 5.59 16.54 -14.45
N VAL A 267 4.65 16.60 -13.52
CA VAL A 267 3.90 15.44 -12.99
C VAL A 267 2.39 15.65 -13.07
N GLU A 268 1.64 14.54 -13.14
CA GLU A 268 0.18 14.52 -13.13
C GLU A 268 -0.33 13.25 -12.44
N ARG A 269 -1.63 13.22 -12.10
CA ARG A 269 -2.25 11.99 -11.58
C ARG A 269 -2.31 10.91 -12.64
N SER A 270 -2.18 9.65 -12.21
CA SER A 270 -2.29 8.51 -13.12
C SER A 270 -3.73 8.05 -13.38
N SER A 271 -4.71 8.54 -12.64
CA SER A 271 -6.14 8.24 -12.82
C SER A 271 -6.99 9.51 -12.75
N VAL A 272 -8.25 9.45 -13.15
CA VAL A 272 -9.14 10.62 -13.30
C VAL A 272 -10.22 10.69 -12.21
N GLY A 273 -10.92 11.81 -12.16
CA GLY A 273 -12.01 12.08 -11.24
C GLY A 273 -11.57 12.58 -9.88
N ARG A 274 -12.45 13.28 -9.19
CA ARG A 274 -12.24 13.86 -7.86
C ARG A 274 -13.05 13.12 -6.81
N SER A 275 -12.40 12.83 -5.68
CA SER A 275 -13.02 12.20 -4.53
C SER A 275 -13.55 13.24 -3.55
N THR A 276 -14.78 13.07 -3.09
CA THR A 276 -15.39 13.86 -2.02
C THR A 276 -15.62 12.99 -0.81
N ILE A 277 -15.26 13.50 0.36
CA ILE A 277 -15.40 12.83 1.67
C ILE A 277 -15.99 13.80 2.69
N GLU A 278 -16.67 13.28 3.71
CA GLU A 278 -17.35 14.06 4.75
C GLU A 278 -16.64 13.96 6.12
N PHE A 279 -15.36 13.59 6.14
CA PHE A 279 -14.54 13.52 7.34
C PHE A 279 -13.16 14.13 7.09
N GLU A 280 -12.46 14.51 8.17
CA GLU A 280 -11.08 15.01 8.10
C GLU A 280 -10.10 13.86 8.32
N PRO A 281 -9.30 13.45 7.30
CA PRO A 281 -8.38 12.33 7.43
C PRO A 281 -7.24 12.60 8.41
N ASN A 282 -6.89 11.59 9.23
CA ASN A 282 -5.81 11.71 10.21
C ASN A 282 -5.17 10.34 10.46
N ALA A 283 -3.90 10.16 10.11
CA ALA A 283 -3.18 8.90 10.23
C ALA A 283 -3.10 8.38 11.68
N SER A 284 -3.02 9.26 12.66
CA SER A 284 -2.88 8.86 14.08
C SER A 284 -4.17 8.32 14.69
N ARG A 285 -5.33 8.55 14.07
CA ARG A 285 -6.66 8.14 14.57
C ARG A 285 -7.08 6.74 14.17
N THR A 286 -6.27 6.04 13.38
CA THR A 286 -6.44 4.63 13.04
C THR A 286 -5.27 3.80 13.57
N PHE A 287 -5.16 2.54 13.16
CA PHE A 287 -4.14 1.64 13.68
C PHE A 287 -2.72 2.15 13.42
N THR A 288 -1.93 2.41 14.49
CA THR A 288 -0.48 2.65 14.42
C THR A 288 0.21 2.16 15.69
N ARG A 289 1.43 1.56 15.55
CA ARG A 289 2.32 1.15 16.66
C ARG A 289 3.23 2.28 17.15
N GLY A 290 2.86 3.52 16.81
CA GLY A 290 3.74 4.67 16.80
C GLY A 290 4.38 4.79 15.41
N ALA A 291 4.21 5.96 14.79
CA ALA A 291 4.69 6.25 13.44
C ALA A 291 6.09 6.85 13.45
N GLY A 292 6.84 6.67 12.35
CA GLY A 292 8.13 7.28 12.11
C GLY A 292 8.57 7.12 10.66
N GLU A 293 9.61 7.84 10.30
CA GLU A 293 10.17 7.84 8.94
C GLU A 293 11.17 6.70 8.70
N TYR A 294 11.35 5.84 9.69
CA TYR A 294 12.31 4.73 9.72
C TYR A 294 13.72 5.22 9.36
N PHE A 295 14.29 4.76 8.24
CA PHE A 295 15.64 5.12 7.80
C PHE A 295 15.68 6.08 6.60
N PHE A 296 14.60 6.79 6.32
CA PHE A 296 14.53 7.69 5.16
C PHE A 296 15.66 8.74 5.15
N ASP A 297 15.99 9.34 6.29
CA ASP A 297 17.13 10.24 6.45
C ASP A 297 18.44 9.52 6.86
N GLY A 298 18.47 8.19 6.83
CA GLY A 298 19.61 7.36 7.23
C GLY A 298 19.38 6.61 8.53
N LYS A 299 20.38 5.80 8.92
CA LYS A 299 20.29 4.92 10.09
C LYS A 299 20.24 5.73 11.40
N CYS A 300 19.17 5.55 12.18
CA CYS A 300 18.91 6.26 13.44
C CYS A 300 18.52 5.29 14.57
N ARG A 301 18.31 5.83 15.77
CA ARG A 301 17.75 5.15 16.96
C ARG A 301 16.28 5.54 17.12
N GLY A 302 15.56 4.84 18.00
CA GLY A 302 14.17 5.13 18.33
C GLY A 302 13.18 4.62 17.28
N VAL A 303 13.59 3.68 16.43
CA VAL A 303 12.74 3.07 15.42
C VAL A 303 11.97 1.85 15.91
N ALA A 304 12.33 1.32 17.10
CA ALA A 304 11.67 0.16 17.69
C ALA A 304 10.58 0.53 18.70
N SER A 305 9.65 -0.40 18.91
CA SER A 305 8.60 -0.37 19.93
C SER A 305 8.78 -1.56 20.86
N PHE A 306 9.66 -1.42 21.88
CA PHE A 306 10.05 -2.51 22.77
C PHE A 306 8.96 -2.93 23.75
N ASP A 307 8.07 -2.01 24.12
CA ASP A 307 7.07 -2.25 25.17
C ASP A 307 5.79 -2.90 24.64
N THR A 308 5.51 -2.77 23.33
CA THR A 308 4.30 -3.35 22.74
C THR A 308 4.40 -3.49 21.23
N PRO A 309 3.86 -4.58 20.64
CA PRO A 309 3.64 -4.73 19.20
C PRO A 309 2.23 -4.30 18.80
N LYS A 310 1.40 -3.86 19.76
CA LYS A 310 -0.01 -3.49 19.56
C LYS A 310 -0.15 -2.01 19.16
N ALA A 311 -1.35 -1.64 18.72
CA ALA A 311 -1.67 -0.26 18.41
C ALA A 311 -1.57 0.63 19.64
N MET A 312 -0.85 1.73 19.52
CA MET A 312 -0.81 2.83 20.49
C MET A 312 -1.77 3.95 20.08
N GLY A 313 -1.86 4.24 18.79
CA GLY A 313 -2.72 5.31 18.27
C GLY A 313 -2.19 6.71 18.56
N GLU A 314 -3.12 7.65 18.72
CA GLU A 314 -2.86 9.08 18.90
C GLU A 314 -2.41 9.42 20.33
N ARG A 315 -1.32 10.17 20.48
CA ARG A 315 -0.86 10.68 21.76
C ARG A 315 -1.78 11.79 22.25
N ILE A 316 -2.49 11.58 23.38
CA ILE A 316 -3.46 12.53 23.91
C ILE A 316 -2.81 13.51 24.90
N GLY A 317 -1.96 13.05 25.80
CA GLY A 317 -1.29 13.89 26.79
C GLY A 317 -0.75 13.09 27.96
N LYS A 318 -0.25 13.77 28.99
CA LYS A 318 0.18 13.15 30.24
C LYS A 318 -0.87 13.37 31.31
N VAL A 319 -1.02 12.41 32.21
CA VAL A 319 -1.89 12.54 33.39
C VAL A 319 -1.28 13.57 34.32
N ALA A 320 -1.94 14.71 34.44
CA ALA A 320 -1.54 15.78 35.36
C ALA A 320 -2.11 15.55 36.77
N ARG A 321 -3.30 14.98 36.89
CA ARG A 321 -3.96 14.61 38.13
C ARG A 321 -4.79 13.36 37.98
N ALA A 322 -4.76 12.49 38.98
CA ALA A 322 -5.59 11.30 39.07
C ALA A 322 -6.21 11.21 40.47
N ASP A 323 -7.51 11.03 40.55
CA ASP A 323 -8.26 10.83 41.78
C ASP A 323 -9.46 9.90 41.57
N ARG A 324 -10.28 9.68 42.61
CA ARG A 324 -11.47 8.78 42.54
C ARG A 324 -12.55 9.24 41.55
N ARG A 325 -12.50 10.48 41.06
CA ARG A 325 -13.46 11.05 40.10
C ARG A 325 -12.99 10.97 38.68
N GLY A 326 -11.73 10.59 38.44
CA GLY A 326 -11.15 10.45 37.10
C GLY A 326 -9.74 11.04 36.99
N ILE A 327 -9.30 11.22 35.77
CA ILE A 327 -8.00 11.83 35.43
C ILE A 327 -8.20 13.18 34.76
N VAL A 328 -7.20 14.04 34.89
CA VAL A 328 -7.07 15.30 34.15
C VAL A 328 -5.73 15.27 33.42
N LEU A 329 -5.73 15.67 32.16
CA LEU A 329 -4.52 15.66 31.31
C LEU A 329 -3.83 17.04 31.35
N ASP A 330 -2.55 17.05 30.95
CA ASP A 330 -1.68 18.25 30.91
C ASP A 330 -2.04 19.20 29.75
N ARG A 331 -2.99 18.82 28.90
CA ARG A 331 -3.45 19.58 27.73
C ARG A 331 -4.94 19.36 27.45
N LYS A 332 -5.53 20.25 26.66
CA LYS A 332 -6.88 20.04 26.10
C LYS A 332 -6.93 18.78 25.23
N HIS A 333 -8.05 18.09 25.26
CA HIS A 333 -8.31 16.87 24.51
C HIS A 333 -9.73 16.83 23.97
N ASP A 334 -9.96 15.96 23.00
CA ASP A 334 -11.27 15.67 22.39
C ASP A 334 -11.75 14.24 22.69
N LEU A 335 -11.30 13.66 23.82
CA LEU A 335 -11.75 12.34 24.26
C LEU A 335 -13.25 12.32 24.48
N ALA A 336 -13.89 11.22 24.09
CA ALA A 336 -15.32 11.00 24.21
C ALA A 336 -15.62 9.63 24.85
N THR A 337 -16.80 9.51 25.45
CA THR A 337 -17.29 8.23 25.98
C THR A 337 -17.29 7.16 24.89
N GLY A 338 -16.66 6.02 25.18
CA GLY A 338 -16.49 4.91 24.27
C GLY A 338 -15.16 4.90 23.50
N ASP A 339 -14.30 5.92 23.67
CA ASP A 339 -12.94 5.86 23.15
C ASP A 339 -12.12 4.80 23.88
N GLY A 340 -11.28 4.08 23.13
CA GLY A 340 -10.26 3.20 23.69
C GLY A 340 -8.98 3.99 23.97
N VAL A 341 -8.46 3.88 25.19
CA VAL A 341 -7.20 4.52 25.57
C VAL A 341 -6.22 3.50 26.13
N CYS A 342 -4.94 3.77 25.97
CA CYS A 342 -3.87 2.91 26.46
C CYS A 342 -2.66 3.71 26.93
N PHE A 343 -1.82 3.06 27.74
CA PHE A 343 -0.60 3.62 28.29
C PHE A 343 0.38 2.50 28.66
N ILE A 344 1.66 2.83 28.81
CA ILE A 344 2.67 1.89 29.30
C ILE A 344 2.76 2.00 30.83
N SER A 345 2.59 0.89 31.51
CA SER A 345 2.78 0.76 32.95
C SER A 345 3.63 -0.47 33.23
N ASN A 346 4.69 -0.30 34.03
CA ASN A 346 5.67 -1.34 34.34
C ASN A 346 6.22 -2.07 33.10
N GLY A 347 6.41 -1.31 31.99
CA GLY A 347 6.95 -1.82 30.74
C GLY A 347 6.03 -2.71 29.93
N ALA A 348 4.71 -2.68 30.22
CA ALA A 348 3.68 -3.38 29.47
C ALA A 348 2.53 -2.43 29.07
N LEU A 349 1.88 -2.74 27.95
CA LEU A 349 0.72 -1.97 27.49
C LEU A 349 -0.52 -2.31 28.31
N VAL A 350 -1.12 -1.30 28.93
CA VAL A 350 -2.42 -1.37 29.62
C VAL A 350 -3.46 -0.64 28.79
N GLY A 351 -4.57 -1.27 28.49
CA GLY A 351 -5.71 -0.70 27.76
C GLY A 351 -6.92 -0.54 28.66
N THR A 352 -7.67 0.54 28.45
CA THR A 352 -8.94 0.82 29.11
C THR A 352 -9.86 1.64 28.19
N ASN A 353 -11.10 1.87 28.61
CA ASN A 353 -12.05 2.68 27.86
C ASN A 353 -12.46 3.93 28.64
N VAL A 354 -12.76 4.99 27.91
CA VAL A 354 -13.39 6.20 28.46
C VAL A 354 -14.87 5.90 28.69
N VAL A 355 -15.32 6.04 29.94
CA VAL A 355 -16.73 5.81 30.32
C VAL A 355 -17.49 7.11 30.57
N GLY A 356 -16.79 8.24 30.73
CA GLY A 356 -17.39 9.56 30.89
C GLY A 356 -16.35 10.68 30.72
N VAL A 357 -16.82 11.86 30.30
CA VAL A 357 -16.02 13.08 30.20
C VAL A 357 -16.85 14.24 30.78
N GLU A 358 -16.33 14.91 31.79
CA GLU A 358 -16.94 16.06 32.42
C GLU A 358 -15.96 17.24 32.44
N GLY A 359 -16.11 18.17 31.51
CA GLY A 359 -15.16 19.27 31.29
C GLY A 359 -13.78 18.73 30.85
N ASP A 360 -12.76 18.96 31.67
CA ASP A 360 -11.38 18.47 31.49
C ASP A 360 -11.11 17.11 32.14
N ARG A 361 -12.11 16.57 32.85
CA ARG A 361 -12.00 15.33 33.61
C ARG A 361 -12.49 14.14 32.81
N VAL A 362 -11.64 13.10 32.70
CA VAL A 362 -11.90 11.85 31.98
C VAL A 362 -12.08 10.72 32.98
N GLN A 363 -13.17 10.02 32.90
CA GLN A 363 -13.48 8.82 33.67
C GLN A 363 -13.12 7.57 32.87
N LEU A 364 -12.36 6.65 33.46
CA LEU A 364 -11.90 5.42 32.84
C LEU A 364 -12.61 4.22 33.45
N ASN A 365 -12.78 3.16 32.65
CA ASN A 365 -13.33 1.91 33.13
C ASN A 365 -12.41 1.18 34.13
N ARG A 366 -11.08 1.36 33.98
CA ARG A 366 -10.04 0.80 34.87
C ARG A 366 -8.96 1.84 35.10
N TYR A 367 -8.42 1.84 36.32
CA TYR A 367 -7.37 2.78 36.75
C TYR A 367 -6.05 2.08 37.12
N ASP A 368 -5.96 0.75 36.93
CA ASP A 368 -4.75 -0.01 37.27
C ASP A 368 -3.54 0.51 36.48
N GLY A 369 -2.51 0.98 37.19
CA GLY A 369 -1.31 1.54 36.61
C GLY A 369 -1.43 3.00 36.13
N VAL A 370 -2.57 3.66 36.32
CA VAL A 370 -2.75 5.10 36.04
C VAL A 370 -2.14 5.92 37.18
N ALA A 371 -1.13 6.74 36.85
CA ALA A 371 -0.48 7.63 37.82
C ALA A 371 -0.14 8.97 37.14
N VAL A 372 0.09 10.00 37.96
CA VAL A 372 0.56 11.32 37.49
C VAL A 372 1.87 11.12 36.68
N GLY A 373 1.95 11.77 35.52
CA GLY A 373 3.07 11.68 34.60
C GLY A 373 2.96 10.56 33.55
N VAL A 374 2.04 9.61 33.71
CA VAL A 374 1.79 8.56 32.70
C VAL A 374 1.29 9.20 31.40
N GLU A 375 1.87 8.79 30.28
CA GLU A 375 1.49 9.26 28.96
C GLU A 375 0.33 8.43 28.41
N LEU A 376 -0.77 9.09 28.07
CA LEU A 376 -2.00 8.46 27.57
C LEU A 376 -2.08 8.56 26.05
N PHE A 377 -2.45 7.45 25.43
CA PHE A 377 -2.69 7.33 23.99
C PHE A 377 -4.12 6.88 23.73
N ARG A 378 -4.70 7.30 22.59
CA ARG A 378 -6.02 6.87 22.12
C ARG A 378 -5.82 5.88 20.98
N ASN A 379 -6.04 4.60 21.24
CA ASN A 379 -5.92 3.52 20.25
C ASN A 379 -7.23 3.20 19.50
N TYR A 380 -8.36 3.77 19.95
CA TYR A 380 -9.64 3.74 19.26
C TYR A 380 -10.41 5.03 19.48
N ASN A 381 -10.69 5.76 18.40
CA ASN A 381 -11.50 6.98 18.40
C ASN A 381 -12.89 6.66 17.86
N ARG A 382 -13.88 6.54 18.77
CA ARG A 382 -15.24 6.14 18.43
C ARG A 382 -15.93 7.10 17.47
N LEU A 383 -15.86 8.39 17.76
CA LEU A 383 -16.55 9.41 16.95
C LEU A 383 -15.93 9.51 15.56
N PHE A 384 -14.61 9.45 15.47
CA PHE A 384 -13.90 9.44 14.19
C PHE A 384 -14.25 8.20 13.37
N SER A 385 -14.20 7.00 13.97
CA SER A 385 -14.55 5.77 13.27
C SER A 385 -15.98 5.81 12.73
N GLN A 386 -16.93 6.29 13.52
CA GLN A 386 -18.31 6.48 13.08
C GLN A 386 -18.45 7.53 11.96
N ALA A 387 -17.68 8.62 12.01
CA ALA A 387 -17.67 9.63 10.95
C ALA A 387 -17.16 9.04 9.62
N VAL A 388 -16.04 8.29 9.66
CA VAL A 388 -15.48 7.63 8.47
C VAL A 388 -16.43 6.57 7.91
N GLU A 389 -17.05 5.74 8.76
CA GLU A 389 -17.98 4.68 8.33
C GLU A 389 -19.25 5.23 7.70
N ARG A 390 -19.81 6.33 8.24
CA ARG A 390 -21.03 6.98 7.75
C ARG A 390 -20.81 7.94 6.60
N SER A 391 -19.57 8.36 6.39
CA SER A 391 -19.23 9.29 5.31
C SER A 391 -19.66 8.74 3.95
N ARG A 392 -20.33 9.58 3.19
CA ARG A 392 -20.55 9.35 1.77
C ARG A 392 -19.26 9.66 1.04
N VAL A 393 -18.60 8.61 0.59
CA VAL A 393 -17.44 8.74 -0.27
C VAL A 393 -17.91 8.58 -1.71
N LYS A 394 -17.59 9.55 -2.55
CA LYS A 394 -17.96 9.52 -3.97
C LYS A 394 -16.80 10.03 -4.80
N ARG A 395 -16.49 9.33 -5.90
CA ARG A 395 -15.58 9.79 -6.94
C ARG A 395 -16.36 10.16 -8.17
N THR A 396 -16.14 11.35 -8.72
CA THR A 396 -16.82 11.86 -9.91
C THR A 396 -15.83 12.39 -10.92
N ILE A 397 -16.15 12.19 -12.21
CA ILE A 397 -15.41 12.72 -13.36
C ILE A 397 -16.16 13.94 -13.87
N ALA A 398 -15.45 15.06 -14.04
CA ALA A 398 -16.05 16.28 -14.58
C ALA A 398 -16.34 16.10 -16.07
N VAL A 399 -17.55 16.54 -16.51
CA VAL A 399 -17.94 16.50 -17.91
C VAL A 399 -18.51 17.85 -18.34
N ASP A 400 -18.21 18.25 -19.57
CA ASP A 400 -18.81 19.37 -20.28
C ASP A 400 -19.84 18.82 -21.26
N LEU A 401 -21.01 19.42 -21.31
CA LEU A 401 -22.09 19.04 -22.19
C LEU A 401 -22.32 20.09 -23.27
N ASN A 402 -22.42 19.68 -24.54
CA ASN A 402 -22.77 20.55 -25.66
C ASN A 402 -24.08 20.04 -26.31
N LEU A 403 -25.17 20.80 -26.14
CA LEU A 403 -26.48 20.52 -26.75
C LEU A 403 -26.62 21.39 -28.00
N LYS A 404 -26.76 20.76 -29.16
CA LYS A 404 -26.86 21.43 -30.46
C LYS A 404 -28.18 21.10 -31.14
N PHE A 405 -28.89 22.15 -31.63
CA PHE A 405 -30.13 22.04 -32.42
C PHE A 405 -29.81 22.36 -33.89
N GLU A 406 -30.03 21.42 -34.81
CA GLU A 406 -29.77 21.57 -36.25
C GLU A 406 -30.95 20.99 -37.05
N GLN A 407 -31.72 21.84 -37.71
CA GLN A 407 -32.92 21.45 -38.47
C GLN A 407 -33.88 20.59 -37.64
N ASP A 408 -34.03 19.30 -38.00
CA ASP A 408 -34.89 18.33 -37.27
C ASP A 408 -34.05 17.37 -36.42
N LYS A 409 -32.84 17.76 -36.06
CA LYS A 409 -31.87 16.93 -35.33
C LYS A 409 -31.38 17.65 -34.07
N ILE A 410 -31.39 16.93 -32.97
CA ILE A 410 -30.84 17.41 -31.69
C ILE A 410 -29.71 16.47 -31.29
N THR A 411 -28.51 17.00 -31.06
CA THR A 411 -27.35 16.24 -30.65
C THR A 411 -26.87 16.74 -29.30
N LEU A 412 -26.55 15.81 -28.38
CA LEU A 412 -25.85 16.09 -27.13
C LEU A 412 -24.51 15.37 -27.15
N THR A 413 -23.46 16.12 -26.99
CA THR A 413 -22.07 15.59 -26.78
C THR A 413 -21.65 15.83 -25.35
N ALA A 414 -21.15 14.80 -24.70
CA ALA A 414 -20.52 14.84 -23.39
C ALA A 414 -19.02 14.61 -23.56
N THR A 415 -18.20 15.55 -23.10
CA THR A 415 -16.72 15.48 -23.16
C THR A 415 -16.18 15.50 -21.73
N ASP A 416 -15.38 14.53 -21.33
CA ASP A 416 -14.80 14.49 -20.00
C ASP A 416 -13.49 15.29 -19.86
N GLU A 417 -12.94 15.32 -18.65
CA GLU A 417 -11.70 16.04 -18.32
C GLU A 417 -10.45 15.52 -19.05
N THR A 418 -10.52 14.35 -19.71
CA THR A 418 -9.43 13.78 -20.53
C THR A 418 -9.61 14.04 -22.03
N GLY A 419 -10.75 14.57 -22.43
CA GLY A 419 -11.13 14.77 -23.83
C GLY A 419 -11.80 13.56 -24.47
N CYS A 420 -12.15 12.53 -23.70
CA CYS A 420 -12.96 11.42 -24.19
C CYS A 420 -14.41 11.89 -24.41
N GLU A 421 -15.05 11.42 -25.49
CA GLU A 421 -16.38 11.88 -25.90
C GLU A 421 -17.39 10.74 -25.99
N GLY A 422 -18.62 11.08 -25.63
CA GLY A 422 -19.81 10.27 -25.88
C GLY A 422 -20.95 11.15 -26.39
N SER A 423 -21.63 10.73 -27.43
CA SER A 423 -22.73 11.52 -28.02
C SER A 423 -24.01 10.72 -28.18
N ALA A 424 -25.12 11.43 -28.12
CA ALA A 424 -26.45 10.91 -28.43
C ALA A 424 -27.15 11.87 -29.36
N MET A 425 -28.05 11.34 -30.21
CA MET A 425 -28.76 12.10 -31.20
C MET A 425 -30.20 11.62 -31.33
N VAL A 426 -31.11 12.55 -31.54
CA VAL A 426 -32.50 12.26 -31.85
C VAL A 426 -32.97 13.11 -33.02
N GLU A 427 -33.70 12.50 -33.94
CA GLU A 427 -34.48 13.24 -34.96
C GLU A 427 -35.78 13.72 -34.31
N HIS A 428 -35.89 15.02 -34.12
CA HIS A 428 -37.04 15.64 -33.46
C HIS A 428 -37.19 17.06 -33.94
N ALA A 429 -38.36 17.35 -34.53
CA ALA A 429 -38.72 18.72 -34.90
C ALA A 429 -38.81 19.58 -33.62
N PHE A 430 -38.24 20.75 -33.65
CA PHE A 430 -38.29 21.70 -32.55
C PHE A 430 -38.83 23.05 -33.00
N GLU A 431 -39.51 23.75 -32.10
CA GLU A 431 -40.04 25.07 -32.33
C GLU A 431 -39.11 26.15 -31.79
N ALA A 432 -39.26 27.38 -32.27
CA ALA A 432 -38.57 28.52 -31.67
C ALA A 432 -39.05 28.75 -30.23
N VAL A 433 -38.12 28.99 -29.34
CA VAL A 433 -38.39 29.24 -27.92
C VAL A 433 -39.04 30.63 -27.76
N ARG A 434 -40.21 30.73 -27.09
CA ARG A 434 -40.92 31.98 -26.85
C ARG A 434 -40.18 32.91 -25.86
N ASP A 435 -39.53 32.36 -24.88
CA ASP A 435 -38.72 33.05 -23.86
C ASP A 435 -37.36 32.33 -23.76
N ALA A 436 -36.36 32.87 -24.45
CA ALA A 436 -35.05 32.25 -24.57
C ALA A 436 -34.38 32.03 -23.22
N ALA A 437 -34.48 32.98 -22.30
CA ALA A 437 -33.82 32.88 -20.98
C ALA A 437 -34.45 31.76 -20.14
N LYS A 438 -35.76 31.64 -20.10
CA LYS A 438 -36.45 30.55 -19.39
C LYS A 438 -36.24 29.19 -20.05
N GLY A 439 -36.19 29.14 -21.37
CA GLY A 439 -35.90 27.91 -22.11
C GLY A 439 -34.52 27.39 -21.83
N GLU A 440 -33.52 28.25 -21.88
CA GLU A 440 -32.12 27.90 -21.56
C GLU A 440 -31.95 27.45 -20.09
N GLU A 441 -32.55 28.17 -19.14
CA GLU A 441 -32.53 27.80 -17.72
C GLU A 441 -33.13 26.40 -17.48
N ALA A 442 -34.26 26.08 -18.12
CA ALA A 442 -34.89 24.78 -18.01
C ALA A 442 -34.01 23.65 -18.56
N LEU A 443 -33.38 23.88 -19.72
CA LEU A 443 -32.44 22.93 -20.32
C LEU A 443 -31.21 22.71 -19.44
N ARG A 444 -30.56 23.79 -18.96
CA ARG A 444 -29.42 23.71 -18.05
C ARG A 444 -29.77 22.93 -16.77
N ARG A 445 -30.92 23.19 -16.16
CA ARG A 445 -31.39 22.46 -14.97
C ARG A 445 -31.65 20.98 -15.26
N GLN A 446 -32.11 20.61 -16.45
CA GLN A 446 -32.31 19.21 -16.84
C GLN A 446 -31.00 18.50 -17.17
N LEU A 447 -30.09 19.18 -17.83
CA LEU A 447 -28.78 18.65 -18.21
C LEU A 447 -27.83 18.51 -17.01
N SER A 448 -27.92 19.40 -16.01
CA SER A 448 -27.06 19.34 -14.81
C SER A 448 -27.32 18.14 -13.88
N ARG A 449 -28.38 17.38 -14.11
CA ARG A 449 -28.72 16.19 -13.31
C ARG A 449 -27.92 14.99 -13.78
N SER A 450 -26.80 14.70 -13.14
CA SER A 450 -25.99 13.51 -13.46
C SER A 450 -26.55 12.18 -12.92
N GLY A 451 -27.53 12.22 -12.00
CA GLY A 451 -28.11 11.01 -11.38
C GLY A 451 -27.08 10.19 -10.60
N ASP A 452 -27.20 8.86 -10.71
CA ASP A 452 -26.26 7.91 -10.06
C ASP A 452 -25.06 7.58 -10.94
N THR A 453 -24.78 8.38 -11.99
CA THR A 453 -23.60 8.18 -12.84
C THR A 453 -22.32 8.59 -12.13
N MET A 454 -21.18 8.15 -12.67
CA MET A 454 -19.85 8.56 -12.21
C MET A 454 -19.46 9.98 -12.65
N PHE A 455 -20.33 10.66 -13.40
CA PHE A 455 -20.05 11.98 -13.97
C PHE A 455 -20.65 13.11 -13.13
N GLU A 456 -19.97 14.26 -13.16
CA GLU A 456 -20.44 15.52 -12.59
C GLU A 456 -20.36 16.61 -13.66
N VAL A 457 -21.51 17.21 -13.99
CA VAL A 457 -21.57 18.22 -15.05
C VAL A 457 -20.91 19.50 -14.58
N ARG A 458 -19.83 19.91 -15.28
CA ARG A 458 -19.04 21.11 -15.00
C ARG A 458 -19.53 22.32 -15.77
N ASP A 459 -19.76 22.15 -17.07
CA ASP A 459 -20.25 23.21 -17.96
C ASP A 459 -21.28 22.67 -18.97
N ILE A 460 -22.13 23.57 -19.47
CA ILE A 460 -23.16 23.27 -20.46
C ILE A 460 -23.14 24.35 -21.52
N ALA A 461 -22.84 23.99 -22.76
CA ALA A 461 -23.02 24.83 -23.93
C ALA A 461 -24.36 24.45 -24.62
N ILE A 462 -25.08 25.46 -25.12
CA ILE A 462 -26.33 25.26 -25.90
C ILE A 462 -26.22 26.08 -27.18
N GLU A 463 -26.27 25.41 -28.33
CA GLU A 463 -26.18 26.01 -29.65
C GLU A 463 -27.54 25.97 -30.36
N ASN A 464 -27.97 27.11 -30.97
CA ASN A 464 -29.18 27.24 -31.77
C ASN A 464 -30.47 26.86 -31.00
N LEU A 465 -30.64 27.45 -29.80
CA LEU A 465 -31.69 27.15 -28.83
C LEU A 465 -33.08 26.87 -29.45
N GLY A 466 -33.59 25.68 -29.28
CA GLY A 466 -34.93 25.23 -29.71
C GLY A 466 -35.77 24.73 -28.52
N PHE A 467 -37.09 24.71 -28.71
CA PHE A 467 -38.02 24.12 -27.75
C PHE A 467 -38.16 22.62 -28.00
N VAL A 468 -37.93 21.82 -26.97
CA VAL A 468 -38.05 20.37 -26.98
C VAL A 468 -38.59 19.88 -25.62
N PRO A 469 -39.39 18.79 -25.58
CA PRO A 469 -39.82 18.22 -24.32
C PRO A 469 -38.64 17.81 -23.42
N MET A 470 -38.71 18.09 -22.12
CA MET A 470 -37.65 17.79 -21.16
C MET A 470 -37.35 16.28 -21.00
N SER A 471 -38.30 15.40 -21.36
CA SER A 471 -38.13 13.96 -21.46
C SER A 471 -37.07 13.59 -22.51
N VAL A 472 -37.12 14.19 -23.69
CA VAL A 472 -36.19 13.98 -24.79
C VAL A 472 -34.78 14.41 -24.37
N VAL A 473 -34.64 15.59 -23.74
CA VAL A 473 -33.36 16.05 -23.20
C VAL A 473 -32.83 15.09 -22.14
N GLY A 474 -33.69 14.56 -21.29
CA GLY A 474 -33.32 13.59 -20.26
C GLY A 474 -32.86 12.24 -20.83
N GLU A 475 -33.43 11.81 -21.96
CA GLU A 475 -33.01 10.60 -22.68
C GLU A 475 -31.66 10.81 -23.36
N LEU A 476 -31.50 11.89 -24.13
CA LEU A 476 -30.24 12.28 -24.76
C LEU A 476 -29.10 12.34 -23.74
N ARG A 477 -29.36 12.96 -22.58
CA ARG A 477 -28.33 13.03 -21.52
C ARG A 477 -27.90 11.65 -21.01
N ARG A 478 -28.85 10.75 -20.71
CA ARG A 478 -28.57 9.40 -20.26
C ARG A 478 -27.77 8.62 -21.29
N GLU A 479 -28.17 8.71 -22.56
CA GLU A 479 -27.51 8.02 -23.66
C GLU A 479 -26.11 8.59 -23.93
N ALA A 480 -25.93 9.91 -23.96
CA ALA A 480 -24.62 10.53 -24.15
C ALA A 480 -23.63 10.17 -23.03
N LEU A 481 -24.07 10.20 -21.77
CA LEU A 481 -23.22 9.80 -20.64
C LEU A 481 -22.92 8.29 -20.64
N ASN A 482 -23.85 7.44 -21.05
CA ASN A 482 -23.62 6.00 -21.20
C ASN A 482 -22.62 5.73 -22.34
N ASN A 483 -22.75 6.42 -23.46
CA ASN A 483 -21.83 6.29 -24.60
C ASN A 483 -20.43 6.80 -24.23
N LEU A 484 -20.32 7.85 -23.42
CA LEU A 484 -19.05 8.31 -22.87
C LEU A 484 -18.40 7.24 -21.98
N GLU A 485 -19.16 6.59 -21.11
CA GLU A 485 -18.63 5.51 -20.26
C GLU A 485 -18.12 4.34 -21.11
N ILE A 486 -18.86 3.93 -22.15
CA ILE A 486 -18.44 2.89 -23.09
C ILE A 486 -17.17 3.27 -23.83
N SER A 487 -17.08 4.52 -24.34
CA SER A 487 -15.89 5.04 -25.02
C SER A 487 -14.66 4.95 -24.12
N ARG A 488 -14.77 5.41 -22.89
CA ARG A 488 -13.70 5.35 -21.88
C ARG A 488 -13.19 3.93 -21.63
N LEU A 489 -14.10 3.00 -21.44
CA LEU A 489 -13.74 1.59 -21.19
C LEU A 489 -13.07 0.95 -22.42
N SER A 490 -13.56 1.25 -23.63
CA SER A 490 -12.97 0.74 -24.86
C SER A 490 -11.54 1.28 -25.09
N ASP A 491 -11.32 2.57 -24.83
CA ASP A 491 -10.00 3.19 -24.94
C ASP A 491 -9.03 2.57 -23.93
N TYR A 492 -9.48 2.36 -22.68
CA TYR A 492 -8.68 1.73 -21.63
C TYR A 492 -8.29 0.28 -21.98
N GLU A 493 -9.24 -0.54 -22.44
CA GLU A 493 -9.00 -1.92 -22.86
C GLU A 493 -8.01 -1.99 -24.02
N PHE A 494 -8.13 -1.09 -24.99
CA PHE A 494 -7.18 -1.02 -26.11
C PHE A 494 -5.77 -0.69 -25.64
N GLU A 495 -5.59 0.32 -24.79
CA GLU A 495 -4.28 0.68 -24.22
C GLU A 495 -3.68 -0.47 -23.39
N LEU A 496 -4.48 -1.13 -22.57
CA LEU A 496 -4.05 -2.27 -21.76
C LEU A 496 -3.56 -3.44 -22.64
N HIS A 497 -4.31 -3.81 -23.67
CA HIS A 497 -3.93 -4.87 -24.57
C HIS A 497 -2.65 -4.52 -25.36
N LEU A 498 -2.52 -3.27 -25.81
CA LEU A 498 -1.32 -2.81 -26.52
C LEU A 498 -0.08 -2.84 -25.62
N ALA A 499 -0.19 -2.34 -24.39
CA ALA A 499 0.91 -2.37 -23.42
C ALA A 499 1.32 -3.80 -23.09
N SER A 500 0.36 -4.69 -22.81
CA SER A 500 0.60 -6.09 -22.51
C SER A 500 1.27 -6.83 -23.68
N PHE A 501 0.86 -6.53 -24.93
CA PHE A 501 1.48 -7.09 -26.13
C PHE A 501 2.94 -6.64 -26.28
N ILE A 502 3.20 -5.35 -26.13
CA ILE A 502 4.57 -4.79 -26.23
C ILE A 502 5.47 -5.38 -25.14
N ASP A 503 5.02 -5.43 -23.90
CA ASP A 503 5.80 -5.96 -22.79
C ASP A 503 6.10 -7.45 -22.95
N SER A 504 5.16 -8.25 -23.45
CA SER A 504 5.35 -9.68 -23.63
C SER A 504 6.28 -9.99 -24.82
N THR A 505 6.13 -9.33 -25.95
CA THR A 505 6.94 -9.60 -27.16
C THR A 505 8.40 -9.23 -26.97
N ASN A 506 8.72 -8.20 -26.22
CA ASN A 506 10.09 -7.74 -26.00
C ASN A 506 10.81 -8.46 -24.84
N ARG A 507 10.10 -9.19 -23.97
CA ARG A 507 10.71 -9.83 -22.79
C ARG A 507 11.59 -11.03 -23.12
N TRP A 508 11.24 -11.82 -24.14
CA TRP A 508 11.94 -13.06 -24.51
C TRP A 508 13.36 -12.86 -25.02
N GLU A 509 13.63 -11.74 -25.64
CA GLU A 509 14.93 -11.44 -26.21
C GLU A 509 15.87 -10.80 -25.20
N ARG A 510 15.37 -10.46 -23.99
CA ARG A 510 16.15 -9.74 -22.99
C ARG A 510 17.09 -10.68 -22.26
N LYS A 511 18.34 -10.28 -22.16
CA LYS A 511 19.39 -10.96 -21.43
C LYS A 511 20.14 -9.94 -20.59
N ALA A 512 20.23 -10.19 -19.31
CA ALA A 512 21.00 -9.39 -18.38
C ALA A 512 21.83 -10.30 -17.48
N GLN A 513 22.97 -9.78 -17.00
CA GLN A 513 23.79 -10.48 -16.02
C GLN A 513 23.24 -10.21 -14.62
N TYR A 514 22.94 -11.28 -13.89
CA TYR A 514 22.57 -11.14 -12.49
C TYR A 514 23.76 -10.60 -11.67
N PRO A 515 23.55 -9.68 -10.69
CA PRO A 515 24.65 -9.04 -9.97
C PRO A 515 25.56 -9.97 -9.15
N SER A 516 25.11 -11.20 -8.89
CA SER A 516 25.90 -12.20 -8.15
C SER A 516 26.13 -13.45 -8.98
N LYS A 517 27.32 -14.02 -8.89
CA LYS A 517 27.67 -15.32 -9.49
C LYS A 517 27.23 -16.51 -8.64
N VAL A 518 26.92 -16.28 -7.37
CA VAL A 518 26.54 -17.31 -6.40
C VAL A 518 25.24 -16.92 -5.73
N LEU A 519 24.29 -17.84 -5.70
CA LEU A 519 23.07 -17.74 -4.91
C LEU A 519 23.16 -18.70 -3.72
N THR A 520 22.97 -18.12 -2.54
CA THR A 520 23.00 -18.80 -1.24
C THR A 520 21.63 -19.42 -0.91
N PRO A 521 21.50 -20.26 0.12
CA PRO A 521 20.21 -20.75 0.57
C PRO A 521 19.20 -19.64 0.93
N GLN A 522 19.70 -18.45 1.31
CA GLN A 522 18.90 -17.28 1.65
C GLN A 522 18.35 -16.54 0.41
N ASP A 523 18.87 -16.81 -0.78
CA ASP A 523 18.29 -16.33 -2.05
C ASP A 523 17.08 -17.16 -2.46
N ASN A 524 16.90 -18.32 -1.82
CA ASN A 524 15.67 -19.10 -1.74
C ASN A 524 15.11 -19.54 -3.10
N VAL A 525 15.96 -20.11 -3.95
CA VAL A 525 15.55 -20.71 -5.23
C VAL A 525 14.93 -22.07 -4.97
N THR A 526 13.64 -22.23 -5.25
CA THR A 526 12.81 -23.36 -4.79
C THR A 526 12.21 -24.21 -5.93
N ASN A 527 12.44 -23.83 -7.20
CA ASN A 527 11.93 -24.58 -8.36
C ASN A 527 12.91 -24.52 -9.54
N HIS A 528 12.73 -25.45 -10.51
CA HIS A 528 13.62 -25.57 -11.66
C HIS A 528 13.55 -24.36 -12.61
N LEU A 529 12.38 -23.75 -12.84
CA LEU A 529 12.25 -22.58 -13.73
C LEU A 529 13.01 -21.37 -13.19
N ALA A 530 12.94 -21.11 -11.89
CA ALA A 530 13.71 -20.04 -11.25
C ALA A 530 15.23 -20.35 -11.32
N ARG A 531 15.63 -21.62 -11.16
CA ARG A 531 17.02 -22.06 -11.31
C ARG A 531 17.53 -21.84 -12.73
N GLU A 532 16.77 -22.22 -13.74
CA GLU A 532 17.10 -21.98 -15.15
C GLU A 532 17.23 -20.49 -15.44
N PHE A 533 16.27 -19.66 -14.95
CA PHE A 533 16.32 -18.22 -15.12
C PHE A 533 17.64 -17.63 -14.63
N TYR A 534 18.05 -17.94 -13.40
CA TYR A 534 19.28 -17.40 -12.83
C TYR A 534 20.55 -17.94 -13.53
N ALA A 535 20.55 -19.20 -13.94
CA ALA A 535 21.65 -19.80 -14.70
C ALA A 535 21.82 -19.11 -16.08
N GLU A 536 20.74 -18.85 -16.80
CA GLU A 536 20.75 -18.10 -18.06
C GLU A 536 21.22 -16.64 -17.87
N CYS A 537 20.98 -16.06 -16.67
CA CYS A 537 21.49 -14.74 -16.28
C CYS A 537 22.93 -14.79 -15.75
N GLY A 538 23.66 -15.89 -15.93
CA GLY A 538 25.09 -16.02 -15.62
C GLY A 538 25.43 -16.31 -14.16
N VAL A 539 24.48 -16.83 -13.38
CA VAL A 539 24.76 -17.37 -12.03
C VAL A 539 25.38 -18.74 -12.19
N GLU A 540 26.55 -18.95 -11.58
CA GLU A 540 27.35 -20.16 -11.71
C GLU A 540 27.02 -21.21 -10.64
N GLU A 541 26.72 -20.75 -9.42
CA GLU A 541 26.39 -21.62 -8.28
C GLU A 541 25.03 -21.22 -7.71
N ILE A 542 24.09 -22.17 -7.66
CA ILE A 542 22.74 -21.94 -7.13
C ILE A 542 22.47 -22.99 -6.04
N ALA A 543 22.54 -22.56 -4.79
CA ALA A 543 22.19 -23.41 -3.66
C ALA A 543 20.69 -23.70 -3.63
N GLU A 544 20.31 -24.82 -3.00
CA GLU A 544 18.91 -25.12 -2.72
C GLU A 544 18.35 -24.10 -1.71
N GLY A 545 17.16 -23.56 -2.00
CA GLY A 545 16.50 -22.58 -1.15
C GLY A 545 16.21 -23.09 0.25
N LEU A 546 16.31 -22.18 1.25
CA LEU A 546 16.13 -22.55 2.66
C LEU A 546 14.71 -23.05 2.96
N ASP A 547 13.71 -22.62 2.21
CA ASP A 547 12.33 -23.13 2.34
C ASP A 547 12.16 -24.59 1.83
N CYS A 548 13.10 -25.12 1.06
CA CYS A 548 13.15 -26.54 0.67
C CYS A 548 13.79 -27.44 1.73
N ARG A 549 14.55 -26.87 2.67
CA ARG A 549 15.30 -27.64 3.67
C ARG A 549 14.43 -28.03 4.86
N PRO A 550 14.70 -29.17 5.51
CA PRO A 550 13.89 -29.63 6.64
C PRO A 550 14.10 -28.78 7.92
N SER A 551 15.21 -28.07 8.06
CA SER A 551 15.57 -27.31 9.26
C SER A 551 16.30 -26.01 8.92
N THR A 552 16.18 -25.02 9.81
CA THR A 552 16.94 -23.76 9.78
C THR A 552 18.09 -23.72 10.79
N ALA A 553 18.35 -24.83 11.51
CA ALA A 553 19.41 -24.89 12.53
C ALA A 553 20.77 -24.53 11.94
N GLY A 554 21.48 -23.61 12.57
CA GLY A 554 22.76 -23.06 12.11
C GLY A 554 22.66 -22.02 10.99
N GLU A 555 21.49 -21.85 10.37
CA GLU A 555 21.32 -20.95 9.25
C GLU A 555 20.98 -19.49 9.67
N GLN A 556 21.29 -18.55 8.78
CA GLN A 556 20.84 -17.16 8.91
C GLN A 556 19.35 -17.08 8.60
N VAL A 557 18.54 -16.72 9.60
CA VAL A 557 17.07 -16.64 9.48
C VAL A 557 16.54 -15.23 9.30
N ILE A 558 17.35 -14.20 9.58
CA ILE A 558 17.07 -12.79 9.33
C ILE A 558 18.34 -12.08 8.88
N ILE A 559 18.22 -11.17 7.93
CA ILE A 559 19.13 -10.06 7.68
C ILE A 559 18.36 -8.76 7.80
N SER A 560 18.87 -7.81 8.59
CA SER A 560 18.15 -6.60 8.95
C SER A 560 19.05 -5.38 8.91
N ASP A 561 18.52 -4.30 8.37
CA ASP A 561 19.12 -2.96 8.46
C ASP A 561 18.85 -2.30 9.82
N TYR A 562 17.89 -2.82 10.58
CA TYR A 562 17.73 -2.53 12.00
C TYR A 562 18.80 -3.24 12.81
N CYS A 563 19.43 -2.54 13.75
CA CYS A 563 20.47 -3.09 14.62
C CYS A 563 20.12 -2.86 16.10
N ILE A 564 19.92 -3.95 16.85
CA ILE A 564 19.55 -3.87 18.26
C ILE A 564 20.63 -3.16 19.10
N ARG A 565 21.93 -3.35 18.80
CA ARG A 565 23.00 -2.63 19.49
C ARG A 565 22.89 -1.13 19.29
N ARG A 566 22.59 -0.66 18.08
CA ARG A 566 22.37 0.77 17.82
C ARG A 566 21.16 1.27 18.61
N GLU A 567 20.06 0.54 18.58
CA GLU A 567 18.82 0.93 19.25
C GLU A 567 19.00 1.11 20.77
N ILE A 568 19.74 0.22 21.42
CA ILE A 568 19.97 0.28 22.87
C ILE A 568 21.19 1.13 23.26
N GLY A 569 21.84 1.83 22.31
CA GLY A 569 23.00 2.69 22.59
C GLY A 569 24.34 1.96 22.75
N GLU A 570 24.45 0.73 22.25
CA GLU A 570 25.63 -0.13 22.36
C GLU A 570 26.23 -0.44 20.97
N CYS A 571 26.19 0.54 20.04
CA CYS A 571 26.73 0.40 18.70
C CYS A 571 28.24 0.14 18.75
N LEU A 572 28.72 -0.88 18.05
CA LEU A 572 30.13 -1.26 18.03
C LEU A 572 31.07 -0.17 17.49
N LEU A 573 30.54 0.77 16.71
CA LEU A 573 31.29 1.93 16.20
C LEU A 573 31.34 3.12 17.18
N GLU A 574 30.61 3.06 18.31
CA GLU A 574 30.39 4.18 19.25
C GLU A 574 30.91 3.87 20.69
N LYS A 575 31.98 3.09 20.86
CA LYS A 575 32.54 2.70 22.17
C LYS A 575 31.54 1.98 23.08
N PRO A 576 31.03 0.79 22.69
CA PRO A 576 30.06 0.04 23.45
C PRO A 576 30.59 -0.45 24.81
N ARG A 577 29.67 -0.53 25.80
CA ARG A 577 29.95 -1.17 27.10
C ARG A 577 29.78 -2.68 27.03
N LEU A 578 28.77 -3.13 26.25
CA LEU A 578 28.48 -4.54 26.03
C LEU A 578 29.51 -5.16 25.09
N LYS A 579 30.27 -6.15 25.59
CA LYS A 579 31.25 -6.93 24.83
C LYS A 579 30.70 -8.33 24.57
N GLY A 580 31.31 -9.05 23.64
CA GLY A 580 30.98 -10.44 23.32
C GLY A 580 29.74 -10.60 22.45
N ASP A 581 29.38 -11.86 22.24
CA ASP A 581 28.21 -12.24 21.44
C ASP A 581 26.91 -11.97 22.19
N LEU A 582 25.87 -11.61 21.43
CA LEU A 582 24.54 -11.41 21.95
C LEU A 582 23.57 -12.43 21.36
N PHE A 583 22.58 -12.80 22.17
CA PHE A 583 21.59 -13.79 21.82
C PHE A 583 20.18 -13.29 22.15
N LEU A 584 19.22 -13.59 21.28
CA LEU A 584 17.80 -13.51 21.60
C LEU A 584 17.36 -14.89 22.09
N VAL A 585 16.70 -14.92 23.24
CA VAL A 585 16.23 -16.16 23.87
C VAL A 585 14.73 -16.09 24.16
N ARG A 586 14.01 -17.16 23.82
CA ARG A 586 12.58 -17.31 24.13
C ARG A 586 12.25 -18.78 24.35
N GLY A 587 12.03 -19.18 25.60
CA GLY A 587 11.87 -20.59 25.96
C GLY A 587 13.12 -21.40 25.59
N THR A 588 12.96 -22.45 24.79
CA THR A 588 14.07 -23.29 24.29
C THR A 588 14.74 -22.73 23.04
N LYS A 589 14.16 -21.72 22.39
CA LYS A 589 14.70 -21.13 21.17
C LYS A 589 15.78 -20.09 21.50
N LYS A 590 16.92 -20.23 20.83
CA LYS A 590 18.07 -19.35 20.97
C LYS A 590 18.56 -18.88 19.59
N TYR A 591 18.77 -17.59 19.43
CA TYR A 591 19.22 -16.99 18.17
C TYR A 591 20.46 -16.15 18.42
N ARG A 592 21.54 -16.43 17.68
CA ARG A 592 22.78 -15.64 17.76
C ARG A 592 22.69 -14.40 16.90
N LEU A 593 23.10 -13.26 17.43
CA LEU A 593 23.18 -11.99 16.74
C LEU A 593 24.58 -11.75 16.21
N CYS A 594 24.74 -11.55 14.91
CA CYS A 594 25.97 -11.16 14.26
C CYS A 594 25.83 -9.75 13.68
N PHE A 595 26.86 -8.92 13.85
CA PHE A 595 26.83 -7.51 13.47
C PHE A 595 27.86 -7.23 12.39
N ASP A 596 27.37 -6.95 11.17
CA ASP A 596 28.19 -6.50 10.05
C ASP A 596 28.23 -4.96 10.09
N CYS A 597 29.21 -4.41 10.82
CA CYS A 597 29.31 -2.97 11.01
C CYS A 597 29.77 -2.21 9.75
N LYS A 598 30.36 -2.89 8.76
CA LYS A 598 30.73 -2.29 7.48
C LYS A 598 29.49 -2.01 6.64
N ALA A 599 28.57 -2.98 6.57
CA ALA A 599 27.28 -2.84 5.89
C ALA A 599 26.19 -2.20 6.78
N CYS A 600 26.50 -1.97 8.07
CA CYS A 600 25.52 -1.52 9.08
C CYS A 600 24.28 -2.43 9.14
N GLN A 601 24.49 -3.75 9.18
CA GLN A 601 23.46 -4.78 9.18
C GLN A 601 23.60 -5.71 10.38
N MET A 602 22.45 -6.22 10.84
CA MET A 602 22.38 -7.28 11.85
C MET A 602 21.86 -8.56 11.21
N LYS A 603 22.57 -9.65 11.40
CA LYS A 603 22.22 -11.00 10.95
C LYS A 603 21.83 -11.84 12.17
N ILE A 604 20.73 -12.58 12.07
CA ILE A 604 20.22 -13.45 13.14
C ILE A 604 20.34 -14.89 12.67
N PHE A 605 21.01 -15.72 13.45
CA PHE A 605 21.22 -17.14 13.15
C PHE A 605 20.43 -18.01 14.13
N ASP A 606 19.79 -19.05 13.61
CA ASP A 606 19.12 -20.07 14.44
C ASP A 606 20.20 -20.90 15.16
N ALA A 607 20.37 -20.65 16.44
CA ALA A 607 21.29 -21.36 17.31
C ALA A 607 20.59 -22.41 18.18
N SER A 608 19.39 -22.80 17.84
CA SER A 608 18.65 -23.91 18.48
C SER A 608 19.32 -25.24 18.09
N LEU A 609 19.54 -26.10 19.07
CA LEU A 609 20.15 -27.43 18.90
C LEU A 609 19.11 -28.42 18.36
#